data_04abfead33b765b9a934781ab4541f3c
#
_entry.id   04abfead33b765b9a934781ab4541f3c
#
_cell.length_a   1.000
_cell.length_b   1.000
_cell.length_c   1.000
_cell.angle_alpha   90.00
_cell.angle_beta   90.00
_cell.angle_gamma   90.00
#
_symmetry.space_group_name_H-M   'P 1'
#
loop_
_entity.id
_entity.type
_entity.pdbx_description
1 polymer ?
#
loop_
_entity_poly.entity_id
_entity_poly.type
_entity_poly.pdbx_seq_one_letter_code
_entity_poly.pdbx_strand_id
1 'polypeptide(L)'
;MMKKIIIINLISLFFLNFANANDPKSVGKFKNWETFTYDDGKGKICFAQTIPIERSPNNFVRKPSRLFVTFRKSEKIRDEVSVTSGHEYKSSSVTATSGKNEFSMFSQGNFAWLIDREEEASLIKTMKKA
;
A
#
# COMPACT_ATOMS: atom_id res chain seq x y z
N MET A 1 54.60 -33.18 28.20
CA MET A 1 54.26 -32.78 26.85
C MET A 1 52.87 -32.13 26.84
N MET A 2 52.80 -30.82 26.75
CA MET A 2 51.53 -30.12 26.70
C MET A 2 51.06 -30.06 25.23
N LYS A 3 49.96 -30.77 24.91
CA LYS A 3 49.30 -30.64 23.61
C LYS A 3 48.51 -29.37 23.61
N LYS A 4 48.95 -28.38 22.81
CA LYS A 4 48.19 -27.15 22.55
C LYS A 4 47.01 -27.51 21.66
N ILE A 5 45.82 -27.45 22.22
CA ILE A 5 44.58 -27.55 21.46
C ILE A 5 44.33 -26.17 20.84
N ILE A 6 44.50 -26.08 19.54
CA ILE A 6 44.15 -24.90 18.76
C ILE A 6 42.64 -24.97 18.52
N ILE A 7 41.91 -24.18 19.27
CA ILE A 7 40.48 -23.97 19.00
C ILE A 7 40.38 -23.00 17.82
N ILE A 8 40.11 -23.55 16.66
CA ILE A 8 39.77 -22.77 15.47
C ILE A 8 38.34 -22.26 15.69
N ASN A 9 38.27 -20.98 16.05
CA ASN A 9 37.01 -20.27 16.17
C ASN A 9 36.48 -19.97 14.77
N LEU A 10 35.60 -20.87 14.28
CA LEU A 10 34.92 -20.68 13.01
C LEU A 10 33.88 -19.59 13.17
N ILE A 11 34.29 -18.34 12.98
CA ILE A 11 33.37 -17.20 12.89
C ILE A 11 32.56 -17.38 11.61
N SER A 12 31.39 -17.96 11.77
CA SER A 12 30.37 -18.00 10.74
C SER A 12 29.92 -16.54 10.50
N LEU A 13 30.47 -15.91 9.45
CA LEU A 13 29.96 -14.65 8.95
C LEU A 13 28.56 -14.92 8.42
N PHE A 14 27.55 -14.70 9.24
CA PHE A 14 26.19 -14.50 8.77
C PHE A 14 26.18 -13.21 7.94
N PHE A 15 26.28 -13.35 6.63
CA PHE A 15 25.89 -12.29 5.71
C PHE A 15 24.38 -12.10 5.87
N LEU A 16 24.01 -11.16 6.71
CA LEU A 16 22.66 -10.61 6.72
C LEU A 16 22.48 -9.92 5.34
N ASN A 17 21.88 -10.64 4.41
CA ASN A 17 21.35 -10.02 3.23
C ASN A 17 20.23 -9.07 3.69
N PHE A 18 20.57 -7.82 3.93
CA PHE A 18 19.57 -6.77 4.01
C PHE A 18 18.94 -6.70 2.62
N ALA A 19 17.73 -7.26 2.50
CA ALA A 19 16.90 -6.98 1.36
C ALA A 19 16.65 -5.45 1.40
N ASN A 20 17.35 -4.72 0.54
CA ASN A 20 17.06 -3.32 0.31
C ASN A 20 15.69 -3.27 -0.34
N ALA A 21 14.65 -3.13 0.47
CA ALA A 21 13.37 -2.67 -0.03
C ALA A 21 13.62 -1.27 -0.57
N ASN A 22 13.59 -1.10 -1.89
CA ASN A 22 13.75 0.20 -2.49
C ASN A 22 12.55 1.05 -2.08
N ASP A 23 12.83 2.17 -1.43
CA ASP A 23 11.79 3.12 -1.08
C ASP A 23 11.04 3.59 -2.33
N PRO A 24 9.72 3.78 -2.25
CA PRO A 24 8.95 4.31 -3.35
C PRO A 24 9.50 5.67 -3.81
N LYS A 25 9.73 5.79 -5.12
CA LYS A 25 10.17 7.03 -5.75
C LYS A 25 8.99 7.72 -6.41
N SER A 26 8.80 9.00 -6.11
CA SER A 26 7.84 9.83 -6.83
C SER A 26 8.26 9.99 -8.28
N VAL A 27 7.34 9.73 -9.19
CA VAL A 27 7.57 9.83 -10.64
C VAL A 27 6.71 10.89 -11.30
N GLY A 28 5.77 11.50 -10.59
CA GLY A 28 4.98 12.59 -11.08
C GLY A 28 3.85 13.02 -10.15
N LYS A 29 3.44 14.26 -10.32
CA LYS A 29 2.28 14.85 -9.65
C LYS A 29 1.31 15.39 -10.69
N PHE A 30 0.05 15.14 -10.47
CA PHE A 30 -1.02 15.65 -11.29
C PHE A 30 -2.21 16.05 -10.42
N LYS A 31 -2.45 17.34 -10.28
CA LYS A 31 -3.44 17.89 -9.35
C LYS A 31 -3.21 17.37 -7.93
N ASN A 32 -4.19 16.68 -7.34
CA ASN A 32 -4.15 16.12 -5.98
C ASN A 32 -3.59 14.69 -5.93
N TRP A 33 -3.12 14.16 -7.06
CA TRP A 33 -2.55 12.84 -7.16
C TRP A 33 -1.05 12.87 -7.32
N GLU A 34 -0.37 11.94 -6.66
CA GLU A 34 1.06 11.69 -6.83
C GLU A 34 1.29 10.24 -7.17
N THR A 35 2.16 9.99 -8.14
CA THR A 35 2.48 8.64 -8.62
C THR A 35 3.86 8.22 -8.15
N PHE A 36 3.96 6.96 -7.78
CA PHE A 36 5.18 6.35 -7.26
C PHE A 36 5.49 5.04 -7.96
N THR A 37 6.75 4.68 -7.92
CA THR A 37 7.22 3.37 -8.37
C THR A 37 8.27 2.83 -7.40
N TYR A 38 8.27 1.52 -7.20
CA TYR A 38 9.30 0.80 -6.48
C TYR A 38 9.40 -0.64 -6.98
N ASP A 39 10.45 -1.34 -6.58
CA ASP A 39 10.63 -2.76 -6.85
C ASP A 39 10.52 -3.52 -5.53
N ASP A 40 9.67 -4.54 -5.47
CA ASP A 40 9.44 -5.35 -4.28
C ASP A 40 10.27 -6.64 -4.25
N GLY A 41 11.22 -6.78 -5.19
CA GLY A 41 12.00 -7.99 -5.40
C GLY A 41 11.34 -9.02 -6.32
N LYS A 42 10.05 -8.91 -6.55
CA LYS A 42 9.28 -9.74 -7.50
C LYS A 42 9.00 -9.02 -8.82
N GLY A 43 9.13 -7.71 -8.81
CA GLY A 43 8.89 -6.87 -9.97
C GLY A 43 8.51 -5.45 -9.59
N LYS A 44 8.29 -4.66 -10.62
CA LYS A 44 7.95 -3.26 -10.49
C LYS A 44 6.51 -3.08 -10.05
N ILE A 45 6.32 -2.31 -8.98
CA ILE A 45 5.03 -1.85 -8.51
C ILE A 45 4.90 -0.35 -8.80
N CYS A 46 3.76 0.04 -9.31
CA CYS A 46 3.39 1.44 -9.54
C CYS A 46 2.08 1.73 -8.80
N PHE A 47 2.01 2.86 -8.15
CA PHE A 47 0.77 3.30 -7.53
C PHE A 47 0.59 4.81 -7.63
N ALA A 48 -0.66 5.22 -7.68
CA ALA A 48 -1.06 6.60 -7.49
C ALA A 48 -1.70 6.75 -6.11
N GLN A 49 -1.44 7.84 -5.43
CA GLN A 49 -2.08 8.16 -4.16
C GLN A 49 -2.64 9.57 -4.15
N THR A 50 -3.69 9.76 -3.37
CA THR A 50 -4.21 11.08 -3.03
C THR A 50 -4.51 11.15 -1.54
N ILE A 51 -4.43 12.37 -1.00
CA ILE A 51 -4.72 12.67 0.40
C ILE A 51 -6.09 13.33 0.45
N PRO A 52 -6.95 13.01 1.44
CA PRO A 52 -8.24 13.65 1.55
C PRO A 52 -8.11 15.14 1.83
N ILE A 53 -8.99 15.92 1.23
CA ILE A 53 -9.09 17.37 1.47
C ILE A 53 -9.71 17.62 2.85
N GLU A 54 -10.62 16.76 3.26
CA GLU A 54 -11.34 16.86 4.53
C GLU A 54 -11.45 15.50 5.20
N ARG A 55 -11.41 15.49 6.52
CA ARG A 55 -11.61 14.30 7.35
C ARG A 55 -12.58 14.59 8.48
N SER A 56 -13.49 13.67 8.72
CA SER A 56 -14.45 13.74 9.80
C SER A 56 -14.51 12.41 10.57
N PRO A 57 -14.61 12.43 11.89
CA PRO A 57 -14.43 13.57 12.78
C PRO A 57 -12.97 14.07 12.76
N ASN A 58 -12.76 15.35 12.97
CA ASN A 58 -11.43 15.99 12.90
C ASN A 58 -10.75 16.15 14.27
N ASN A 59 -11.41 15.74 15.34
CA ASN A 59 -10.96 15.87 16.73
C ASN A 59 -10.12 14.68 17.22
N PHE A 60 -9.75 13.75 16.36
CA PHE A 60 -8.89 12.62 16.67
C PHE A 60 -7.51 12.76 16.05
N VAL A 61 -6.49 12.43 16.84
CA VAL A 61 -5.15 12.20 16.33
C VAL A 61 -5.12 10.82 15.65
N ARG A 62 -4.84 10.79 14.35
CA ARG A 62 -4.70 9.56 13.57
C ARG A 62 -3.62 9.72 12.50
N LYS A 63 -3.12 8.58 12.04
CA LYS A 63 -2.17 8.55 10.91
C LYS A 63 -2.82 9.14 9.65
N PRO A 64 -2.03 9.57 8.67
CA PRO A 64 -2.57 10.10 7.42
C PRO A 64 -3.54 9.14 6.74
N SER A 65 -4.66 9.67 6.24
CA SER A 65 -5.58 8.93 5.39
C SER A 65 -5.13 9.05 3.94
N ARG A 66 -5.26 7.98 3.15
CA ARG A 66 -4.86 7.95 1.75
C ARG A 66 -5.75 7.02 0.94
N LEU A 67 -5.96 7.38 -0.30
CA LEU A 67 -6.56 6.52 -1.32
C LEU A 67 -5.48 6.15 -2.33
N PHE A 68 -5.42 4.88 -2.68
CA PHE A 68 -4.44 4.32 -3.62
C PHE A 68 -5.11 3.66 -4.80
N VAL A 69 -4.47 3.76 -5.96
CA VAL A 69 -4.71 2.90 -7.11
C VAL A 69 -3.38 2.25 -7.46
N THR A 70 -3.32 0.93 -7.37
CA THR A 70 -2.07 0.16 -7.43
C THR A 70 -2.05 -0.81 -8.59
N PHE A 71 -0.88 -0.93 -9.24
CA PHE A 71 -0.57 -1.86 -10.31
C PHE A 71 0.60 -2.75 -9.89
N ARG A 72 0.36 -4.08 -9.86
CA ARG A 72 1.39 -5.10 -9.60
C ARG A 72 1.44 -6.05 -10.77
N LYS A 73 2.28 -5.76 -11.74
CA LYS A 73 2.36 -6.54 -12.98
C LYS A 73 2.75 -8.00 -12.74
N SER A 74 3.66 -8.25 -11.81
CA SER A 74 4.11 -9.61 -11.45
C SER A 74 2.98 -10.49 -10.89
N GLU A 75 2.01 -9.89 -10.21
CA GLU A 75 0.85 -10.56 -9.64
C GLU A 75 -0.39 -10.45 -10.54
N LYS A 76 -0.25 -9.88 -11.75
CA LYS A 76 -1.36 -9.60 -12.68
C LYS A 76 -2.47 -8.74 -12.06
N ILE A 77 -2.13 -7.92 -11.08
CA ILE A 77 -3.03 -6.98 -10.44
C ILE A 77 -2.98 -5.65 -11.19
N ARG A 78 -4.16 -5.20 -11.60
CA ARG A 78 -4.37 -3.90 -12.26
C ARG A 78 -5.47 -3.16 -11.53
N ASP A 79 -5.30 -1.86 -11.41
CA ASP A 79 -6.35 -0.97 -10.89
C ASP A 79 -6.86 -1.34 -9.48
N GLU A 80 -6.02 -1.92 -8.62
CA GLU A 80 -6.40 -2.23 -7.25
C GLU A 80 -6.66 -0.94 -6.49
N VAL A 81 -7.88 -0.74 -6.03
CA VAL A 81 -8.28 0.40 -5.21
C VAL A 81 -8.24 0.03 -3.74
N SER A 82 -7.47 0.78 -2.97
CA SER A 82 -7.39 0.62 -1.53
C SER A 82 -7.41 1.96 -0.81
N VAL A 83 -7.86 1.95 0.42
CA VAL A 83 -7.95 3.15 1.25
C VAL A 83 -7.48 2.84 2.67
N THR A 84 -6.83 3.81 3.29
CA THR A 84 -6.59 3.82 4.73
C THR A 84 -7.13 5.09 5.34
N SER A 85 -7.79 4.98 6.47
CA SER A 85 -8.25 6.14 7.27
C SER A 85 -7.29 6.48 8.40
N GLY A 86 -6.14 5.81 8.47
CA GLY A 86 -5.13 6.05 9.48
C GLY A 86 -5.45 5.46 10.86
N HIS A 87 -6.43 4.58 10.94
CA HIS A 87 -6.81 3.83 12.14
C HIS A 87 -7.26 2.42 11.75
N GLU A 88 -7.28 1.53 12.72
CA GLU A 88 -7.81 0.19 12.52
C GLU A 88 -9.33 0.21 12.38
N TYR A 89 -9.84 -0.44 11.34
CA TYR A 89 -11.28 -0.60 11.16
C TYR A 89 -11.81 -1.68 12.08
N LYS A 90 -12.67 -1.32 13.01
CA LYS A 90 -13.33 -2.26 13.94
C LYS A 90 -14.47 -3.01 13.28
N SER A 91 -15.04 -2.43 12.23
CA SER A 91 -16.09 -3.02 11.40
C SER A 91 -15.51 -3.49 10.08
N SER A 92 -15.96 -4.63 9.58
CA SER A 92 -15.59 -5.12 8.25
C SER A 92 -16.23 -4.32 7.11
N SER A 93 -17.14 -3.40 7.40
CA SER A 93 -17.86 -2.63 6.37
C SER A 93 -17.28 -1.23 6.22
N VAL A 94 -16.76 -0.97 5.05
CA VAL A 94 -16.32 0.37 4.61
C VAL A 94 -17.00 0.69 3.30
N THR A 95 -17.52 1.89 3.17
CA THR A 95 -18.23 2.32 1.95
C THR A 95 -17.50 3.48 1.30
N ALA A 96 -17.29 3.37 0.00
CA ALA A 96 -16.83 4.47 -0.84
C ALA A 96 -18.01 4.99 -1.66
N THR A 97 -18.20 6.31 -1.68
CA THR A 97 -19.29 6.96 -2.43
C THR A 97 -18.73 7.96 -3.41
N SER A 98 -19.19 7.93 -4.65
CA SER A 98 -18.87 8.92 -5.67
C SER A 98 -20.13 9.29 -6.43
N GLY A 99 -20.62 10.52 -6.22
CA GLY A 99 -21.91 10.96 -6.74
C GLY A 99 -23.06 10.10 -6.19
N LYS A 100 -23.78 9.44 -7.08
CA LYS A 100 -24.87 8.50 -6.73
C LYS A 100 -24.41 7.06 -6.60
N ASN A 101 -23.14 6.79 -6.89
CA ASN A 101 -22.61 5.44 -6.85
C ASN A 101 -22.01 5.13 -5.49
N GLU A 102 -22.30 3.96 -4.99
CA GLU A 102 -21.82 3.44 -3.72
C GLU A 102 -21.11 2.11 -3.95
N PHE A 103 -19.96 1.93 -3.31
CA PHE A 103 -19.12 0.75 -3.43
C PHE A 103 -18.79 0.22 -2.04
N SER A 104 -19.04 -1.06 -1.82
CA SER A 104 -18.70 -1.73 -0.57
C SER A 104 -17.25 -2.24 -0.62
N MET A 105 -16.52 -1.96 0.42
CA MET A 105 -15.12 -2.39 0.59
C MET A 105 -15.03 -3.31 1.80
N PHE A 106 -14.20 -4.34 1.73
CA PHE A 106 -13.85 -5.11 2.91
C PHE A 106 -12.60 -4.53 3.58
N SER A 107 -12.54 -4.62 4.89
CA SER A 107 -11.42 -4.11 5.67
C SER A 107 -10.64 -5.21 6.36
N GLN A 108 -9.32 -4.98 6.47
CA GLN A 108 -8.42 -5.78 7.28
C GLN A 108 -7.36 -4.84 7.88
N GLY A 109 -7.26 -4.82 9.21
CA GLY A 109 -6.42 -3.85 9.88
C GLY A 109 -6.86 -2.42 9.59
N ASN A 110 -5.95 -1.60 9.13
CA ASN A 110 -6.19 -0.19 8.80
C ASN A 110 -6.36 0.10 7.30
N PHE A 111 -6.56 -0.96 6.51
CA PHE A 111 -6.84 -0.86 5.08
C PHE A 111 -8.20 -1.43 4.72
N ALA A 112 -8.76 -0.94 3.62
CA ALA A 112 -9.94 -1.49 2.98
C ALA A 112 -9.75 -1.53 1.47
N TRP A 113 -10.33 -2.55 0.82
CA TRP A 113 -10.21 -2.82 -0.61
C TRP A 113 -11.57 -3.12 -1.24
N LEU A 114 -11.68 -2.84 -2.52
CA LEU A 114 -12.72 -3.45 -3.35
C LEU A 114 -12.32 -4.90 -3.68
N ILE A 115 -13.29 -5.81 -3.70
CA ILE A 115 -13.06 -7.24 -3.94
C ILE A 115 -13.11 -7.55 -5.43
N ASP A 116 -13.99 -6.85 -6.16
CA ASP A 116 -14.33 -7.15 -7.54
C ASP A 116 -13.65 -6.19 -8.51
N ARG A 117 -13.03 -6.74 -9.57
CA ARG A 117 -12.39 -5.95 -10.63
C ARG A 117 -13.35 -5.05 -11.39
N GLU A 118 -14.60 -5.47 -11.57
CA GLU A 118 -15.62 -4.67 -12.24
C GLU A 118 -16.00 -3.46 -11.39
N GLU A 119 -16.12 -3.63 -10.10
CA GLU A 119 -16.34 -2.54 -9.15
C GLU A 119 -15.16 -1.57 -9.10
N GLU A 120 -13.93 -2.08 -9.11
CA GLU A 120 -12.74 -1.25 -9.18
C GLU A 120 -12.71 -0.40 -10.44
N ALA A 121 -12.94 -1.00 -11.60
CA ALA A 121 -13.03 -0.30 -12.88
C ALA A 121 -14.15 0.74 -12.88
N SER A 122 -15.29 0.42 -12.29
CA SER A 122 -16.43 1.31 -12.15
C SER A 122 -16.12 2.51 -11.26
N LEU A 123 -15.49 2.27 -10.11
CA LEU A 123 -15.07 3.35 -9.21
C LEU A 123 -14.05 4.28 -9.86
N ILE A 124 -13.05 3.73 -10.52
CA ILE A 124 -12.03 4.52 -11.23
C ILE A 124 -12.68 5.36 -12.34
N LYS A 125 -13.58 4.78 -13.11
CA LYS A 125 -14.33 5.51 -14.15
C LYS A 125 -15.14 6.66 -13.56
N THR A 126 -15.76 6.45 -12.41
CA THR A 126 -16.54 7.47 -11.70
C THR A 126 -15.62 8.58 -11.17
N MET A 127 -14.49 8.24 -10.58
CA MET A 127 -13.50 9.21 -10.10
C MET A 127 -12.95 10.09 -11.23
N LYS A 128 -12.75 9.55 -12.41
CA LYS A 128 -12.26 10.31 -13.58
C LYS A 128 -13.27 11.38 -14.08
N LYS A 129 -14.52 11.23 -13.73
CA LYS A 129 -15.59 12.17 -14.11
C LYS A 129 -15.90 13.21 -13.03
N ALA A 130 -15.41 12.96 -11.84
CA ALA A 130 -15.66 13.80 -10.66
C ALA A 130 -14.87 15.12 -10.70
#